data_ebffbaa3127c50302cf4ab641097d75d
#
_entry.id   ebffbaa3127c50302cf4ab641097d75d
#
_cell.length_a   1.000
_cell.length_b   1.000
_cell.length_c   1.000
_cell.angle_alpha   90.00
_cell.angle_beta   90.00
_cell.angle_gamma   90.00
#
_symmetry.space_group_name_H-M   'P 1'
#
loop_
_entity.id
_entity.type
_entity.pdbx_description
1 polymer ?
#
loop_
_entity_poly.entity_id
_entity_poly.type
_entity_poly.pdbx_seq_one_letter_code
_entity_poly.pdbx_strand_id
1 'polypeptide(L)'
;MRIAPYDNGNKPIVDAENSTVPLNYFNIVKLKKGEAFTYRVPGYETCIVPATGTVDVDVESVAFARLGRRGEDVWDGEPEGVYVPVGASVTIVCMSDETETFIAGAKYDKVLEPFDVREPDLVQYGSDDTKTHRKIKHILGQKQHDKVGRLLVSELFTVGAGGWSGFPSHKHDTHRLPDDTRQ
;
A
#
# COMPACT_ATOMS: atom_id res chain seq x y z
N MET A 1 -15.02 10.26 -2.93
CA MET A 1 -14.38 9.97 -4.24
C MET A 1 -14.95 8.66 -4.76
N ARG A 2 -15.34 8.60 -6.02
CA ARG A 2 -15.82 7.37 -6.67
C ARG A 2 -14.93 7.11 -7.88
N ILE A 3 -14.27 5.96 -7.89
CA ILE A 3 -13.52 5.49 -9.06
C ILE A 3 -14.51 4.76 -9.97
N ALA A 4 -14.44 4.99 -11.29
CA ALA A 4 -15.13 4.14 -12.26
C ALA A 4 -14.69 2.69 -12.04
N PRO A 5 -15.58 1.68 -12.24
CA PRO A 5 -15.29 0.32 -11.81
C PRO A 5 -13.91 -0.16 -12.23
N TYR A 6 -13.05 -0.35 -11.25
CA TYR A 6 -11.74 -1.03 -11.34
C TYR A 6 -10.71 -0.45 -12.30
N ASP A 7 -10.87 0.80 -12.78
CA ASP A 7 -9.90 1.42 -13.69
C ASP A 7 -9.80 2.92 -13.45
N ASN A 8 -8.62 3.35 -12.99
CA ASN A 8 -8.22 4.75 -12.89
C ASN A 8 -7.24 5.15 -14.02
N GLY A 9 -6.99 4.25 -14.99
CA GLY A 9 -6.05 4.47 -16.08
C GLY A 9 -4.62 4.72 -15.61
N ASN A 10 -4.21 4.05 -14.54
CA ASN A 10 -2.91 4.21 -13.87
C ASN A 10 -2.61 5.64 -13.38
N LYS A 11 -3.64 6.49 -13.26
CA LYS A 11 -3.49 7.86 -12.74
C LYS A 11 -3.74 7.87 -11.23
N PRO A 12 -3.05 8.74 -10.47
CA PRO A 12 -3.27 8.85 -9.04
C PRO A 12 -4.74 9.12 -8.70
N ILE A 13 -5.25 8.36 -7.73
CA ILE A 13 -6.60 8.52 -7.18
C ILE A 13 -6.59 9.58 -6.09
N VAL A 14 -5.51 9.61 -5.31
CA VAL A 14 -5.23 10.61 -4.28
C VAL A 14 -3.84 11.15 -4.51
N ASP A 15 -3.71 12.46 -4.65
CA ASP A 15 -2.43 13.17 -4.74
C ASP A 15 -2.50 14.56 -4.10
N ALA A 16 -1.37 15.28 -4.12
CA ALA A 16 -1.25 16.59 -3.51
C ALA A 16 -2.11 17.66 -4.18
N GLU A 17 -2.46 17.49 -5.47
CA GLU A 17 -3.11 18.51 -6.28
C GLU A 17 -4.64 18.38 -6.26
N ASN A 18 -5.14 17.15 -6.25
CA ASN A 18 -6.57 16.86 -6.44
C ASN A 18 -7.27 16.29 -5.21
N SER A 19 -6.60 16.21 -4.07
CA SER A 19 -7.10 15.53 -2.87
C SER A 19 -7.49 16.50 -1.74
N THR A 20 -8.57 16.14 -1.04
CA THR A 20 -8.93 16.74 0.24
C THR A 20 -8.09 16.19 1.41
N VAL A 21 -7.25 15.19 1.15
CA VAL A 21 -6.35 14.53 2.12
C VAL A 21 -4.89 14.72 1.70
N PRO A 22 -4.33 15.92 1.88
CA PRO A 22 -3.06 16.33 1.27
C PRO A 22 -1.82 15.64 1.86
N LEU A 23 -1.99 14.81 2.88
CA LEU A 23 -0.89 14.03 3.48
C LEU A 23 -0.77 12.64 2.86
N ASN A 24 -1.72 12.23 2.03
CA ASN A 24 -1.77 10.89 1.46
C ASN A 24 -1.57 10.92 -0.06
N TYR A 25 -1.04 9.82 -0.57
CA TYR A 25 -0.98 9.49 -1.99
C TYR A 25 -1.51 8.08 -2.18
N PHE A 26 -2.28 7.86 -3.25
CA PHE A 26 -2.73 6.51 -3.61
C PHE A 26 -2.91 6.36 -5.12
N ASN A 27 -2.41 5.25 -5.65
CA ASN A 27 -2.58 4.87 -7.05
C ASN A 27 -2.83 3.36 -7.17
N ILE A 28 -3.56 2.97 -8.21
CA ILE A 28 -3.71 1.57 -8.64
C ILE A 28 -3.12 1.47 -10.03
N VAL A 29 -2.13 0.61 -10.21
CA VAL A 29 -1.44 0.40 -11.47
C VAL A 29 -1.76 -0.99 -11.99
N LYS A 30 -2.26 -1.07 -13.23
CA LYS A 30 -2.56 -2.30 -13.94
C LYS A 30 -1.64 -2.43 -15.15
N LEU A 31 -0.90 -3.52 -15.22
CA LEU A 31 0.05 -3.77 -16.29
C LEU A 31 -0.12 -5.19 -16.81
N LYS A 32 0.10 -5.35 -18.10
CA LYS A 32 0.28 -6.65 -18.77
C LYS A 32 1.75 -7.01 -18.81
N LYS A 33 2.03 -8.28 -19.05
CA LYS A 33 3.37 -8.82 -19.13
C LYS A 33 4.30 -7.98 -20.00
N GLY A 34 5.43 -7.60 -19.43
CA GLY A 34 6.44 -6.78 -20.07
C GLY A 34 6.13 -5.28 -20.13
N GLU A 35 4.93 -4.85 -19.77
CA GLU A 35 4.64 -3.43 -19.63
C GLU A 35 5.32 -2.85 -18.40
N ALA A 36 5.71 -1.58 -18.50
CA ALA A 36 6.37 -0.83 -17.45
C ALA A 36 5.57 0.41 -17.05
N PHE A 37 5.60 0.73 -15.76
CA PHE A 37 5.06 1.97 -15.22
C PHE A 37 6.15 2.68 -14.42
N THR A 38 6.43 3.94 -14.78
CA THR A 38 7.41 4.77 -14.08
C THR A 38 6.71 5.90 -13.37
N TYR A 39 7.09 6.16 -12.12
CA TYR A 39 6.56 7.27 -11.36
C TYR A 39 7.61 7.90 -10.43
N ARG A 40 7.31 9.11 -10.01
CA ARG A 40 8.01 9.83 -8.97
C ARG A 40 7.01 10.73 -8.24
N VAL A 41 7.00 10.71 -6.91
CA VAL A 41 6.10 11.56 -6.11
C VAL A 41 6.92 12.44 -5.17
N PRO A 42 7.24 13.68 -5.59
CA PRO A 42 8.02 14.60 -4.76
C PRO A 42 7.34 14.89 -3.43
N GLY A 43 8.09 14.79 -2.33
CA GLY A 43 7.60 15.07 -0.99
C GLY A 43 6.78 13.93 -0.35
N TYR A 44 6.71 12.77 -0.99
CA TYR A 44 6.05 11.58 -0.44
C TYR A 44 7.00 10.39 -0.44
N GLU A 45 6.99 9.63 0.65
CA GLU A 45 7.43 8.25 0.68
C GLU A 45 6.29 7.37 0.18
N THR A 46 6.59 6.23 -0.46
CA THR A 46 5.56 5.31 -0.95
C THR A 46 5.87 3.85 -0.63
N CYS A 47 4.84 3.01 -0.67
CA CYS A 47 4.96 1.57 -0.61
C CYS A 47 4.24 0.95 -1.81
N ILE A 48 4.93 0.07 -2.51
CA ILE A 48 4.41 -0.69 -3.65
C ILE A 48 4.00 -2.06 -3.14
N VAL A 49 2.75 -2.45 -3.41
CA VAL A 49 2.22 -3.75 -3.00
C VAL A 49 1.48 -4.38 -4.18
N PRO A 50 2.02 -5.42 -4.82
CA PRO A 50 1.25 -6.21 -5.78
C PRO A 50 0.07 -6.89 -5.11
N ALA A 51 -1.15 -6.55 -5.53
CA ALA A 51 -2.37 -7.22 -5.12
C ALA A 51 -2.50 -8.57 -5.83
N THR A 52 -2.11 -8.59 -7.11
CA THR A 52 -2.08 -9.79 -7.95
C THR A 52 -0.84 -9.80 -8.84
N GLY A 53 -0.40 -10.98 -9.24
CA GLY A 53 0.74 -11.14 -10.13
C GLY A 53 2.08 -10.84 -9.49
N THR A 54 3.10 -10.71 -10.34
CA THR A 54 4.51 -10.52 -9.95
C THR A 54 5.12 -9.37 -10.73
N VAL A 55 5.89 -8.53 -10.08
CA VAL A 55 6.58 -7.40 -10.70
C VAL A 55 8.06 -7.37 -10.34
N ASP A 56 8.88 -6.79 -11.20
CA ASP A 56 10.19 -6.29 -10.86
C ASP A 56 10.07 -4.79 -10.56
N VAL A 57 10.76 -4.33 -9.53
CA VAL A 57 10.73 -2.93 -9.09
C VAL A 57 12.15 -2.40 -8.99
N ASP A 58 12.42 -1.31 -9.71
CA ASP A 58 13.67 -0.56 -9.60
C ASP A 58 13.38 0.77 -8.90
N VAL A 59 14.07 1.02 -7.78
CA VAL A 59 14.03 2.28 -7.04
C VAL A 59 15.39 2.94 -7.17
N GLU A 60 15.47 4.02 -7.97
CA GLU A 60 16.73 4.65 -8.37
C GLU A 60 17.68 3.62 -9.01
N SER A 61 18.64 3.11 -8.24
CA SER A 61 19.61 2.09 -8.69
C SER A 61 19.50 0.77 -7.91
N VAL A 62 18.46 0.61 -7.07
CA VAL A 62 18.24 -0.60 -6.26
C VAL A 62 17.14 -1.43 -6.88
N ALA A 63 17.46 -2.65 -7.26
CA ALA A 63 16.52 -3.58 -7.90
C ALA A 63 15.92 -4.57 -6.90
N PHE A 64 14.60 -4.73 -6.96
CA PHE A 64 13.82 -5.72 -6.21
C PHE A 64 13.10 -6.63 -7.20
N ALA A 65 13.69 -7.79 -7.45
CA ALA A 65 13.18 -8.71 -8.45
C ALA A 65 12.05 -9.59 -7.90
N ARG A 66 11.06 -9.89 -8.75
CA ARG A 66 9.99 -10.86 -8.52
C ARG A 66 9.21 -10.59 -7.22
N LEU A 67 8.77 -9.35 -7.04
CA LEU A 67 7.87 -8.95 -5.96
C LEU A 67 6.44 -9.41 -6.27
N GLY A 68 5.79 -10.07 -5.30
CA GLY A 68 4.42 -10.59 -5.43
C GLY A 68 4.39 -12.10 -5.60
N ARG A 69 3.60 -12.77 -4.76
CA ARG A 69 3.38 -14.24 -4.74
C ARG A 69 1.96 -14.63 -5.06
N ARG A 70 1.08 -13.65 -5.23
CA ARG A 70 -0.34 -13.86 -5.48
C ARG A 70 -0.59 -14.15 -6.95
N GLY A 71 -1.56 -15.03 -7.20
CA GLY A 71 -2.07 -15.32 -8.53
C GLY A 71 -3.11 -14.29 -8.97
N GLU A 72 -4.35 -14.75 -9.11
CA GLU A 72 -5.47 -13.95 -9.60
C GLU A 72 -6.19 -13.17 -8.50
N ASP A 73 -5.98 -13.56 -7.24
CA ASP A 73 -6.70 -12.99 -6.09
C ASP A 73 -5.76 -12.68 -4.92
N VAL A 74 -6.16 -11.70 -4.12
CA VAL A 74 -5.46 -11.32 -2.86
C VAL A 74 -5.47 -12.44 -1.82
N TRP A 75 -6.33 -13.44 -1.98
CA TRP A 75 -6.40 -14.62 -1.11
C TRP A 75 -5.38 -15.70 -1.47
N ASP A 76 -4.75 -15.63 -2.64
CA ASP A 76 -3.84 -16.67 -3.15
C ASP A 76 -2.47 -16.68 -2.46
N GLY A 77 -2.18 -15.72 -1.58
CA GLY A 77 -0.89 -15.67 -0.90
C GLY A 77 -0.71 -14.47 0.03
N GLU A 78 0.44 -14.44 0.66
CA GLU A 78 0.82 -13.34 1.52
C GLU A 78 1.22 -12.09 0.71
N PRO A 79 0.94 -10.88 1.20
CA PRO A 79 1.40 -9.67 0.55
C PRO A 79 2.91 -9.50 0.67
N GLU A 80 3.49 -8.92 -0.35
CA GLU A 80 4.87 -8.43 -0.34
C GLU A 80 4.85 -6.95 -0.69
N GLY A 81 5.86 -6.20 -0.26
CA GLY A 81 5.94 -4.78 -0.56
C GLY A 81 7.36 -4.26 -0.68
N VAL A 82 7.50 -3.13 -1.38
CA VAL A 82 8.73 -2.35 -1.44
C VAL A 82 8.48 -0.95 -0.90
N TYR A 83 9.27 -0.56 0.09
CA TYR A 83 9.33 0.81 0.56
C TYR A 83 10.17 1.66 -0.39
N VAL A 84 9.64 2.81 -0.75
CA VAL A 84 10.26 3.78 -1.66
C VAL A 84 10.48 5.09 -0.91
N PRO A 85 11.72 5.58 -0.82
CA PRO A 85 12.01 6.84 -0.16
C PRO A 85 11.38 8.05 -0.85
N VAL A 86 11.33 9.15 -0.11
CA VAL A 86 10.75 10.42 -0.58
C VAL A 86 11.34 10.85 -1.91
N GLY A 87 10.46 11.02 -2.90
CA GLY A 87 10.81 11.57 -4.21
C GLY A 87 11.73 10.73 -5.06
N ALA A 88 11.96 9.47 -4.72
CA ALA A 88 12.73 8.55 -5.56
C ALA A 88 11.99 8.22 -6.86
N SER A 89 12.76 8.03 -7.93
CA SER A 89 12.25 7.53 -9.21
C SER A 89 12.07 6.03 -9.15
N VAL A 90 10.94 5.53 -9.64
CA VAL A 90 10.59 4.12 -9.61
C VAL A 90 10.17 3.64 -10.98
N THR A 91 10.60 2.44 -11.34
CA THR A 91 10.07 1.69 -12.47
C THR A 91 9.54 0.35 -11.99
N ILE A 92 8.30 0.04 -12.34
CA ILE A 92 7.63 -1.23 -12.06
C ILE A 92 7.43 -1.94 -13.40
N VAL A 93 7.88 -3.18 -13.52
CA VAL A 93 7.74 -4.00 -14.72
C VAL A 93 6.91 -5.25 -14.40
N CYS A 94 5.84 -5.50 -15.15
CA CYS A 94 5.02 -6.70 -14.98
C CYS A 94 5.74 -7.95 -15.49
N MET A 95 5.91 -8.95 -14.61
CA MET A 95 6.59 -10.22 -14.91
C MET A 95 5.62 -11.39 -15.11
N SER A 96 4.40 -11.32 -14.56
CA SER A 96 3.29 -12.25 -14.78
C SER A 96 2.47 -11.85 -16.03
N ASP A 97 1.41 -12.57 -16.36
CA ASP A 97 0.56 -12.23 -17.50
C ASP A 97 -0.11 -10.87 -17.31
N GLU A 98 -0.54 -10.58 -16.07
CA GLU A 98 -1.02 -9.27 -15.64
C GLU A 98 -0.71 -9.03 -14.17
N THR A 99 -0.79 -7.79 -13.73
CA THR A 99 -0.68 -7.38 -12.34
C THR A 99 -1.62 -6.22 -12.02
N GLU A 100 -2.19 -6.25 -10.83
CA GLU A 100 -2.75 -5.06 -10.17
C GLU A 100 -1.87 -4.73 -8.96
N THR A 101 -1.28 -3.56 -8.98
CA THR A 101 -0.30 -3.12 -7.98
C THR A 101 -0.77 -1.83 -7.32
N PHE A 102 -0.82 -1.81 -5.99
CA PHE A 102 -1.16 -0.64 -5.20
C PHE A 102 0.10 0.16 -4.86
N ILE A 103 -0.02 1.48 -4.93
CA ILE A 103 1.01 2.42 -4.49
C ILE A 103 0.36 3.32 -3.45
N ALA A 104 0.67 3.10 -2.18
CA ALA A 104 0.23 3.93 -1.08
C ALA A 104 1.36 4.85 -0.64
N GLY A 105 1.06 6.11 -0.28
CA GLY A 105 2.10 7.05 0.12
C GLY A 105 1.67 8.00 1.22
N ALA A 106 2.66 8.51 1.95
CA ALA A 106 2.51 9.52 2.98
C ALA A 106 3.49 10.66 2.76
N LYS A 107 3.05 11.88 3.04
CA LYS A 107 3.92 13.05 2.95
C LYS A 107 5.01 12.99 4.01
N TYR A 108 6.26 13.10 3.56
CA TYR A 108 7.43 13.05 4.42
C TYR A 108 8.55 13.91 3.87
N ASP A 109 9.53 14.27 4.68
CA ASP A 109 10.57 15.24 4.34
C ASP A 109 12.00 14.69 4.42
N LYS A 110 12.19 13.46 4.92
CA LYS A 110 13.52 12.84 5.03
C LYS A 110 13.67 11.72 4.02
N VAL A 111 14.84 11.64 3.41
CA VAL A 111 15.21 10.54 2.52
C VAL A 111 15.74 9.39 3.37
N LEU A 112 15.15 8.22 3.19
CA LEU A 112 15.54 6.96 3.83
C LEU A 112 16.00 5.97 2.74
N GLU A 113 16.42 4.77 3.14
CA GLU A 113 16.85 3.74 2.20
C GLU A 113 15.66 2.88 1.71
N PRO A 114 15.62 2.49 0.43
CA PRO A 114 14.62 1.55 -0.06
C PRO A 114 14.88 0.14 0.47
N PHE A 115 13.81 -0.59 0.74
CA PHE A 115 13.88 -2.00 1.15
C PHE A 115 12.61 -2.75 0.76
N ASP A 116 12.68 -4.07 0.71
CA ASP A 116 11.52 -4.93 0.50
C ASP A 116 11.08 -5.65 1.79
N VAL A 117 9.81 -6.03 1.80
CA VAL A 117 9.20 -6.88 2.82
C VAL A 117 8.58 -8.07 2.11
N ARG A 118 9.16 -9.25 2.35
CA ARG A 118 8.70 -10.52 1.76
C ARG A 118 7.80 -11.31 2.70
N GLU A 119 7.87 -11.02 3.97
CA GLU A 119 7.08 -11.68 5.01
C GLU A 119 6.46 -10.60 5.91
N PRO A 120 5.18 -10.32 5.74
CA PRO A 120 4.49 -9.34 6.57
C PRO A 120 4.36 -9.84 8.00
N ASP A 121 4.30 -8.92 8.94
CA ASP A 121 4.03 -9.24 10.33
C ASP A 121 2.54 -9.52 10.52
N LEU A 122 2.20 -10.72 10.99
CA LEU A 122 0.82 -11.13 11.23
C LEU A 122 0.42 -10.85 12.68
N VAL A 123 -0.61 -10.04 12.84
CA VAL A 123 -1.27 -9.79 14.13
C VAL A 123 -2.73 -10.22 14.05
N GLN A 124 -3.26 -10.84 15.10
CA GLN A 124 -4.64 -11.28 15.17
C GLN A 124 -5.35 -10.65 16.36
N TYR A 125 -6.58 -10.22 16.15
CA TYR A 125 -7.44 -9.62 17.16
C TYR A 125 -8.84 -10.22 17.12
N GLY A 126 -9.56 -10.09 18.24
CA GLY A 126 -10.92 -10.56 18.38
C GLY A 126 -11.00 -12.07 18.50
N SER A 127 -12.19 -12.63 18.32
CA SER A 127 -12.46 -14.05 18.41
C SER A 127 -13.56 -14.49 17.43
N ASP A 128 -13.59 -15.79 17.14
CA ASP A 128 -14.63 -16.39 16.30
C ASP A 128 -15.98 -16.39 17.04
N ASP A 129 -16.00 -16.56 18.36
CA ASP A 129 -17.21 -16.55 19.19
C ASP A 129 -17.96 -15.21 19.10
N THR A 130 -17.21 -14.10 19.08
CA THR A 130 -17.79 -12.75 18.93
C THR A 130 -17.94 -12.32 17.49
N LYS A 131 -17.52 -13.14 16.53
CA LYS A 131 -17.45 -12.82 15.09
C LYS A 131 -16.63 -11.55 14.78
N THR A 132 -15.65 -11.27 15.61
CA THR A 132 -14.78 -10.09 15.46
C THR A 132 -13.33 -10.45 15.11
N HIS A 133 -13.07 -11.72 14.79
CA HIS A 133 -11.74 -12.19 14.46
C HIS A 133 -11.20 -11.48 13.22
N ARG A 134 -10.03 -10.88 13.35
CA ARG A 134 -9.32 -10.15 12.30
C ARG A 134 -7.88 -10.61 12.22
N LYS A 135 -7.41 -10.78 11.01
CA LYS A 135 -5.99 -10.94 10.68
C LYS A 135 -5.49 -9.65 10.04
N ILE A 136 -4.45 -9.07 10.59
CA ILE A 136 -3.80 -7.87 10.06
C ILE A 136 -2.39 -8.27 9.66
N LYS A 137 -2.08 -8.06 8.38
CA LYS A 137 -0.77 -8.32 7.80
C LYS A 137 -0.07 -6.99 7.59
N HIS A 138 0.89 -6.67 8.46
CA HIS A 138 1.64 -5.43 8.38
C HIS A 138 2.81 -5.59 7.39
N ILE A 139 2.72 -4.91 6.26
CA ILE A 139 3.80 -4.79 5.29
C ILE A 139 4.79 -3.75 5.80
N LEU A 140 4.29 -2.57 6.16
CA LEU A 140 5.03 -1.57 6.91
C LEU A 140 4.32 -1.35 8.25
N GLY A 141 4.90 -1.82 9.32
CA GLY A 141 4.32 -1.80 10.66
C GLY A 141 5.38 -1.58 11.72
N GLN A 142 5.13 -2.10 12.92
CA GLN A 142 6.02 -1.91 14.07
C GLN A 142 7.45 -2.40 13.84
N LYS A 143 7.63 -3.48 13.07
CA LYS A 143 8.96 -4.03 12.77
C LYS A 143 9.80 -3.14 11.86
N GLN A 144 9.17 -2.25 11.11
CA GLN A 144 9.82 -1.33 10.16
C GLN A 144 9.82 0.12 10.66
N HIS A 145 9.39 0.39 11.89
CA HIS A 145 9.16 1.74 12.40
C HIS A 145 10.41 2.65 12.37
N ASP A 146 11.59 2.07 12.44
CA ASP A 146 12.88 2.76 12.38
C ASP A 146 13.41 2.99 10.95
N LYS A 147 12.76 2.37 9.95
CA LYS A 147 13.14 2.40 8.54
C LYS A 147 12.18 3.19 7.65
N VAL A 148 11.02 3.56 8.17
CA VAL A 148 9.98 4.32 7.48
C VAL A 148 9.74 5.66 8.15
N GLY A 149 9.14 6.61 7.44
CA GLY A 149 8.82 7.91 7.99
C GLY A 149 7.49 7.93 8.74
N ARG A 150 6.40 8.05 7.99
CA ARG A 150 5.04 8.17 8.52
C ARG A 150 4.08 7.13 7.92
N LEU A 151 4.57 6.33 7.00
CA LEU A 151 3.74 5.40 6.25
C LEU A 151 3.51 4.11 7.04
N LEU A 152 2.24 3.79 7.27
CA LEU A 152 1.77 2.50 7.76
C LEU A 152 1.00 1.82 6.64
N VAL A 153 1.39 0.60 6.27
CA VAL A 153 0.72 -0.18 5.23
C VAL A 153 0.37 -1.55 5.76
N SER A 154 -0.91 -1.87 5.75
CA SER A 154 -1.42 -3.14 6.26
C SER A 154 -2.60 -3.63 5.45
N GLU A 155 -2.75 -4.93 5.38
CA GLU A 155 -3.98 -5.58 4.92
C GLU A 155 -4.74 -6.13 6.11
N LEU A 156 -6.05 -5.90 6.14
CA LEU A 156 -6.93 -6.40 7.17
C LEU A 156 -7.96 -7.35 6.58
N PHE A 157 -8.05 -8.53 7.17
CA PHE A 157 -9.01 -9.56 6.80
C PHE A 157 -9.93 -9.84 7.98
N THR A 158 -11.26 -9.76 7.75
CA THR A 158 -12.26 -10.25 8.69
C THR A 158 -12.44 -11.74 8.45
N VAL A 159 -12.28 -12.55 9.49
CA VAL A 159 -12.28 -14.00 9.42
C VAL A 159 -13.67 -14.55 9.76
N GLY A 160 -14.09 -15.56 8.99
CA GLY A 160 -15.33 -16.30 9.24
C GLY A 160 -16.58 -15.67 8.63
N ALA A 161 -17.57 -16.51 8.37
CA ALA A 161 -18.86 -16.11 7.83
C ALA A 161 -19.63 -15.22 8.81
N GLY A 162 -20.11 -14.07 8.32
CA GLY A 162 -20.82 -13.08 9.14
C GLY A 162 -19.91 -12.33 10.12
N GLY A 163 -18.60 -12.43 9.93
CA GLY A 163 -17.64 -11.66 10.68
C GLY A 163 -17.74 -10.16 10.39
N TRP A 164 -17.44 -9.35 11.37
CA TRP A 164 -17.36 -7.90 11.22
C TRP A 164 -16.11 -7.35 11.87
N SER A 165 -15.58 -6.29 11.29
CA SER A 165 -14.46 -5.58 11.87
C SER A 165 -14.75 -4.09 11.84
N GLY A 166 -14.56 -3.46 12.95
CA GLY A 166 -14.63 -2.03 12.92
C GLY A 166 -14.98 -1.41 14.24
N PHE A 167 -14.56 -0.20 14.29
CA PHE A 167 -15.11 0.82 15.16
C PHE A 167 -16.30 1.47 14.46
N PRO A 168 -17.14 2.23 15.19
CA PRO A 168 -18.13 3.09 14.55
C PRO A 168 -17.49 3.93 13.44
N SER A 169 -18.23 4.18 12.39
CA SER A 169 -17.74 5.03 11.28
C SER A 169 -17.24 6.35 11.80
N HIS A 170 -16.04 6.73 11.42
CA HIS A 170 -15.38 7.96 11.81
C HIS A 170 -14.54 8.50 10.66
N LYS A 171 -14.08 9.73 10.76
CA LYS A 171 -13.29 10.42 9.74
C LYS A 171 -12.24 11.33 10.37
N HIS A 172 -11.12 11.47 9.68
CA HIS A 172 -10.01 12.34 10.05
C HIS A 172 -9.87 13.48 9.02
N ASP A 173 -10.93 14.25 8.84
CA ASP A 173 -11.00 15.29 7.80
C ASP A 173 -10.90 16.72 8.35
N THR A 174 -10.68 16.85 9.65
CA THR A 174 -10.61 18.13 10.34
C THR A 174 -9.45 18.15 11.32
N HIS A 175 -8.71 19.25 11.35
CA HIS A 175 -7.67 19.43 12.37
C HIS A 175 -8.27 19.61 13.77
N ARG A 176 -7.81 18.82 14.73
CA ARG A 176 -8.16 18.89 16.15
C ARG A 176 -6.90 18.86 16.99
N LEU A 177 -6.03 19.82 16.77
CA LEU A 177 -4.76 19.89 17.50
C LEU A 177 -5.01 20.05 19.02
N PRO A 178 -4.22 19.38 19.87
CA PRO A 178 -3.06 18.52 19.54
C PRO A 178 -3.43 17.06 19.20
N ASP A 179 -4.70 16.65 19.32
CA ASP A 179 -5.12 15.26 19.38
C ASP A 179 -5.18 14.59 17.97
N ASP A 180 -5.48 15.36 16.93
CA ASP A 180 -5.65 14.82 15.59
C ASP A 180 -5.26 15.83 14.51
N THR A 181 -4.75 15.32 13.38
CA THR A 181 -4.49 16.09 12.17
C THR A 181 -5.30 15.53 11.01
N ARG A 182 -5.77 16.38 10.13
CA ARG A 182 -6.41 15.98 8.88
C ARG A 182 -5.45 15.15 8.05
N GLN A 183 -5.87 13.94 7.71
CA GLN A 183 -5.16 12.97 6.89
C GLN A 183 -5.68 12.99 5.45
#